data_2bd1d488480253a590bd4292757be41d
#
_entry.id   2bd1d488480253a590bd4292757be41d
#
_cell.length_a   1.000
_cell.length_b   1.000
_cell.length_c   1.000
_cell.angle_alpha   90.00
_cell.angle_beta   90.00
_cell.angle_gamma   90.00
#
_symmetry.space_group_name_H-M   'P 1'
#
loop_
_entity.id
_entity.type
_entity.pdbx_description
1 polymer ?
#
loop_
_entity_poly.entity_id
_entity_poly.type
_entity_poly.pdbx_seq_one_letter_code
_entity_poly.pdbx_strand_id
1 'polypeptide(L)'
;MGTTICSRCKAWINDREWRCRSCGKLLPGLFGQRRWLDTIFSRSRSQARTLIYVLIGCFLLELFVSQFTPEPGERPHFSLDPSGPGMLRSGAVFAMGRHGGPNELIRSEPWRLVTAMLLHGGVFHLLMNGLALLSLGMFIESLFGPAMFWILFTLTGVLGNLAVIEFSRYGLTIGASGGIFGLFGALLGWTIRRGGTFGAELRRQLLQSLLINAVISFMPGVSFSAHAGGFAAGFVLVWLLPMMHERSGREPDGVRFVALGCLALLVVCSVFALVSAASWGS
;
A
#
# COMPACT_ATOMS: atom_id res chain seq x y z
N MET A 1 28.82 6.10 9.50
CA MET A 1 29.46 4.81 9.23
C MET A 1 29.23 3.97 10.45
N GLY A 2 28.45 2.86 10.33
CA GLY A 2 28.15 1.99 11.47
C GLY A 2 29.28 0.97 11.67
N THR A 3 29.70 0.79 12.90
CA THR A 3 30.55 -0.33 13.30
C THR A 3 29.71 -1.29 14.14
N THR A 4 29.95 -2.58 14.01
CA THR A 4 29.29 -3.63 14.79
C THR A 4 30.34 -4.64 15.28
N ILE A 5 29.94 -5.55 16.14
CA ILE A 5 30.85 -6.54 16.71
C ILE A 5 30.59 -7.90 16.05
N CYS A 6 31.66 -8.57 15.56
CA CYS A 6 31.55 -9.91 15.02
C CYS A 6 31.02 -10.88 16.09
N SER A 7 29.95 -11.60 15.75
CA SER A 7 29.32 -12.55 16.67
C SER A 7 30.23 -13.77 17.01
N ARG A 8 31.27 -14.04 16.20
CA ARG A 8 32.21 -15.17 16.40
C ARG A 8 33.45 -14.75 17.20
N CYS A 9 34.17 -13.71 16.74
CA CYS A 9 35.48 -13.36 17.34
C CYS A 9 35.46 -12.05 18.13
N LYS A 10 34.31 -11.39 18.24
CA LYS A 10 34.10 -10.11 18.96
C LYS A 10 34.93 -8.92 18.42
N ALA A 11 35.61 -9.07 17.30
CA ALA A 11 36.33 -7.96 16.65
C ALA A 11 35.33 -6.90 16.13
N TRP A 12 35.73 -5.65 16.19
CA TRP A 12 35.01 -4.55 15.54
C TRP A 12 35.06 -4.71 14.03
N ILE A 13 33.92 -4.66 13.39
CA ILE A 13 33.74 -4.81 11.95
C ILE A 13 32.91 -3.65 11.41
N ASN A 14 33.20 -3.25 10.20
CA ASN A 14 32.35 -2.30 9.49
C ASN A 14 31.06 -3.04 9.10
N ASP A 15 29.90 -2.42 9.33
CA ASP A 15 28.58 -2.93 8.96
C ASP A 15 28.42 -3.21 7.43
N ARG A 16 29.37 -2.74 6.62
CA ARG A 16 29.45 -2.94 5.17
C ARG A 16 30.28 -4.13 4.74
N GLU A 17 30.98 -4.79 5.66
CA GLU A 17 31.81 -5.93 5.34
C GLU A 17 30.96 -7.23 5.25
N TRP A 18 31.18 -7.99 4.22
CA TRP A 18 30.53 -9.28 4.01
C TRP A 18 31.24 -10.44 4.73
N ARG A 19 32.52 -10.24 5.11
CA ARG A 19 33.32 -11.15 5.91
C ARG A 19 34.03 -10.41 7.03
N CYS A 20 34.09 -11.03 8.20
CA CYS A 20 34.95 -10.55 9.26
C CYS A 20 36.42 -10.69 8.87
N ARG A 21 37.16 -9.58 8.88
CA ARG A 21 38.61 -9.59 8.55
C ARG A 21 39.44 -10.39 9.54
N SER A 22 38.99 -10.52 10.80
CA SER A 22 39.73 -11.19 11.85
C SER A 22 39.53 -12.70 11.86
N CYS A 23 38.32 -13.21 11.56
CA CYS A 23 38.02 -14.66 11.67
C CYS A 23 37.40 -15.28 10.43
N GLY A 24 37.28 -14.54 9.36
CA GLY A 24 36.72 -15.02 8.07
C GLY A 24 35.22 -15.39 8.09
N LYS A 25 34.52 -15.24 9.24
CA LYS A 25 33.09 -15.53 9.33
C LYS A 25 32.33 -14.68 8.36
N LEU A 26 31.44 -15.30 7.56
CA LEU A 26 30.46 -14.58 6.76
C LEU A 26 29.51 -13.81 7.68
N LEU A 27 29.42 -12.51 7.43
CA LEU A 27 28.55 -11.63 8.19
C LEU A 27 27.14 -11.64 7.59
N PRO A 28 26.09 -11.52 8.39
CA PRO A 28 24.75 -11.44 7.85
C PRO A 28 24.65 -10.20 6.96
N GLY A 29 24.44 -10.41 5.67
CA GLY A 29 24.49 -9.38 4.63
C GLY A 29 25.22 -9.86 3.39
N LEU A 30 25.06 -11.14 3.00
CA LEU A 30 25.58 -11.70 1.76
C LEU A 30 25.31 -10.74 0.58
N PHE A 31 26.34 -10.47 -0.24
CA PHE A 31 26.26 -9.68 -1.48
C PHE A 31 25.87 -8.20 -1.34
N GLY A 32 26.18 -7.55 -0.22
CA GLY A 32 25.86 -6.11 -0.06
C GLY A 32 24.37 -5.82 0.11
N GLN A 33 23.56 -6.84 0.40
CA GLN A 33 22.10 -6.74 0.56
C GLN A 33 21.68 -5.65 1.55
N ARG A 34 22.45 -5.42 2.61
CA ARG A 34 22.17 -4.33 3.55
C ARG A 34 22.25 -2.95 2.90
N ARG A 35 23.20 -2.73 1.97
CA ARG A 35 23.38 -1.40 1.34
C ARG A 35 22.19 -1.01 0.48
N TRP A 36 21.72 -1.90 -0.35
CA TRP A 36 20.58 -1.61 -1.20
C TRP A 36 19.25 -1.57 -0.42
N LEU A 37 19.08 -2.43 0.60
CA LEU A 37 17.95 -2.31 1.53
C LEU A 37 17.97 -0.96 2.27
N ASP A 38 19.11 -0.50 2.73
CA ASP A 38 19.27 0.82 3.37
C ASP A 38 19.01 1.97 2.38
N THR A 39 19.23 1.74 1.08
CA THR A 39 18.93 2.72 0.05
C THR A 39 17.44 2.76 -0.26
N ILE A 40 16.79 1.61 -0.43
CA ILE A 40 15.36 1.50 -0.72
C ILE A 40 14.54 1.99 0.48
N PHE A 41 14.81 1.46 1.69
CA PHE A 41 14.10 1.80 2.91
C PHE A 41 14.85 2.84 3.73
N SER A 42 15.35 3.87 3.06
CA SER A 42 16.02 4.98 3.73
C SER A 42 14.99 5.89 4.41
N ARG A 43 15.23 6.23 5.68
CA ARG A 43 14.43 7.22 6.41
C ARG A 43 14.61 8.65 5.90
N SER A 44 15.64 8.91 5.09
CA SER A 44 15.84 10.22 4.45
C SER A 44 14.89 10.46 3.27
N ARG A 45 14.27 9.39 2.75
CA ARG A 45 13.28 9.46 1.65
C ARG A 45 11.95 8.98 2.16
N SER A 46 10.93 9.82 2.08
CA SER A 46 9.57 9.43 2.44
C SER A 46 9.00 8.46 1.43
N GLN A 47 8.60 7.28 1.89
CA GLN A 47 7.97 6.25 1.07
C GLN A 47 6.54 6.66 0.70
N ALA A 48 5.84 7.38 1.57
CA ALA A 48 4.53 7.94 1.27
C ALA A 48 4.59 8.90 0.08
N ARG A 49 5.61 9.77 0.01
CA ARG A 49 5.83 10.62 -1.16
C ARG A 49 6.16 9.81 -2.40
N THR A 50 6.99 8.77 -2.25
CA THR A 50 7.31 7.86 -3.37
C THR A 50 6.03 7.21 -3.91
N LEU A 51 5.15 6.72 -3.02
CA LEU A 51 3.87 6.18 -3.43
C LEU A 51 3.00 7.22 -4.15
N ILE A 52 2.93 8.47 -3.67
CA ILE A 52 2.17 9.53 -4.34
C ILE A 52 2.65 9.74 -5.78
N TYR A 53 3.97 9.77 -6.01
CA TYR A 53 4.50 9.89 -7.39
C TYR A 53 4.12 8.69 -8.25
N VAL A 54 4.11 7.47 -7.68
CA VAL A 54 3.62 6.28 -8.38
C VAL A 54 2.13 6.42 -8.72
N LEU A 55 1.30 6.86 -7.78
CA LEU A 55 -0.13 7.07 -8.02
C LEU A 55 -0.39 8.11 -9.10
N ILE A 56 0.36 9.22 -9.12
CA ILE A 56 0.28 10.22 -10.19
C ILE A 56 0.65 9.59 -11.54
N GLY A 57 1.73 8.82 -11.61
CA GLY A 57 2.14 8.13 -12.83
C GLY A 57 1.10 7.13 -13.33
N CYS A 58 0.53 6.32 -12.42
CA CYS A 58 -0.56 5.39 -12.76
C CYS A 58 -1.81 6.12 -13.24
N PHE A 59 -2.17 7.23 -12.61
CA PHE A 59 -3.32 8.03 -13.00
C PHE A 59 -3.15 8.65 -14.40
N LEU A 60 -1.96 9.18 -14.73
CA LEU A 60 -1.68 9.68 -16.07
C LEU A 60 -1.78 8.58 -17.13
N LEU A 61 -1.30 7.37 -16.81
CA LEU A 61 -1.43 6.21 -17.69
C LEU A 61 -2.91 5.79 -17.85
N GLU A 62 -3.67 5.79 -16.76
CA GLU A 62 -5.11 5.48 -16.75
C GLU A 62 -5.90 6.48 -17.61
N LEU A 63 -5.61 7.78 -17.51
CA LEU A 63 -6.19 8.80 -18.39
C LEU A 63 -5.87 8.53 -19.86
N PHE A 64 -4.61 8.15 -20.15
CA PHE A 64 -4.21 7.80 -21.50
C PHE A 64 -4.99 6.58 -22.03
N VAL A 65 -5.11 5.51 -21.25
CA VAL A 65 -5.89 4.33 -21.62
C VAL A 65 -7.36 4.69 -21.85
N SER A 66 -7.94 5.53 -20.99
CA SER A 66 -9.35 5.95 -21.08
C SER A 66 -9.68 6.72 -22.35
N GLN A 67 -8.73 7.42 -22.95
CA GLN A 67 -8.95 8.11 -24.24
C GLN A 67 -9.25 7.13 -25.39
N PHE A 68 -8.76 5.90 -25.31
CA PHE A 68 -8.99 4.85 -26.31
C PHE A 68 -10.11 3.88 -25.91
N THR A 69 -10.73 4.10 -24.77
CA THR A 69 -11.82 3.27 -24.22
C THR A 69 -12.95 4.17 -23.71
N PRO A 70 -13.63 4.92 -24.59
CA PRO A 70 -14.73 5.80 -24.19
C PRO A 70 -15.93 5.01 -23.65
N GLU A 71 -16.85 5.70 -22.98
CA GLU A 71 -18.12 5.12 -22.56
C GLU A 71 -18.93 4.67 -23.81
N PRO A 72 -19.78 3.63 -23.68
CA PRO A 72 -20.60 3.16 -24.78
C PRO A 72 -21.48 4.28 -25.38
N GLY A 73 -21.30 4.55 -26.66
CA GLY A 73 -22.02 5.61 -27.36
C GLY A 73 -21.31 6.98 -27.38
N GLU A 74 -20.22 7.13 -26.70
CA GLU A 74 -19.40 8.34 -26.72
C GLU A 74 -18.26 8.25 -27.73
N ARG A 75 -17.85 9.41 -28.25
CA ARG A 75 -16.63 9.50 -29.04
C ARG A 75 -15.43 9.72 -28.13
N PRO A 76 -14.23 9.26 -28.53
CA PRO A 76 -13.01 9.57 -27.79
C PRO A 76 -12.88 11.09 -27.57
N HIS A 77 -12.78 11.50 -26.33
CA HIS A 77 -12.56 12.89 -25.93
C HIS A 77 -11.62 12.95 -24.75
N PHE A 78 -10.89 14.04 -24.62
CA PHE A 78 -10.03 14.23 -23.47
C PHE A 78 -10.87 14.56 -22.22
N SER A 79 -10.70 13.75 -21.20
CA SER A 79 -11.29 13.97 -19.86
C SER A 79 -10.23 13.84 -18.78
N LEU A 80 -10.38 14.56 -17.69
CA LEU A 80 -9.59 14.40 -16.46
C LEU A 80 -10.20 13.35 -15.52
N ASP A 81 -11.36 12.80 -15.90
CA ASP A 81 -11.99 11.68 -15.21
C ASP A 81 -11.89 10.44 -16.11
N PRO A 82 -11.25 9.35 -15.64
CA PRO A 82 -11.16 8.12 -16.42
C PRO A 82 -12.54 7.51 -16.70
N SER A 83 -12.72 6.94 -17.88
CA SER A 83 -13.94 6.21 -18.23
C SER A 83 -14.04 4.89 -17.46
N GLY A 84 -15.26 4.40 -17.20
CA GLY A 84 -15.50 3.09 -16.58
C GLY A 84 -14.80 1.94 -17.32
N PRO A 85 -14.95 1.82 -18.68
CA PRO A 85 -14.20 0.87 -19.47
C PRO A 85 -12.66 1.04 -19.37
N GLY A 86 -12.18 2.29 -19.33
CA GLY A 86 -10.76 2.59 -19.15
C GLY A 86 -10.23 2.12 -17.79
N MET A 87 -10.96 2.40 -16.72
CA MET A 87 -10.62 1.91 -15.38
C MET A 87 -10.59 0.37 -15.33
N LEU A 88 -11.59 -0.29 -15.93
CA LEU A 88 -11.67 -1.75 -15.97
C LEU A 88 -10.50 -2.34 -16.75
N ARG A 89 -10.17 -1.75 -17.91
CA ARG A 89 -9.01 -2.16 -18.71
C ARG A 89 -7.69 -1.93 -17.99
N SER A 90 -7.59 -0.87 -17.19
CA SER A 90 -6.40 -0.55 -16.37
C SER A 90 -6.24 -1.44 -15.14
N GLY A 91 -7.23 -2.26 -14.79
CA GLY A 91 -7.12 -3.23 -13.69
C GLY A 91 -7.92 -2.90 -12.44
N ALA A 92 -9.04 -2.18 -12.58
CA ALA A 92 -10.00 -1.97 -11.49
C ALA A 92 -10.65 -3.29 -11.02
N VAL A 93 -11.02 -3.35 -9.72
CA VAL A 93 -11.86 -4.42 -9.19
C VAL A 93 -13.32 -4.15 -9.57
N PHE A 94 -14.00 -5.14 -10.10
CA PHE A 94 -15.41 -5.09 -10.36
C PHE A 94 -16.14 -6.15 -9.54
N ALA A 95 -17.00 -5.72 -8.62
CA ALA A 95 -17.85 -6.61 -7.82
C ALA A 95 -19.14 -6.91 -8.57
N MET A 96 -19.49 -8.20 -8.69
CA MET A 96 -20.71 -8.67 -9.39
C MET A 96 -21.83 -9.12 -8.46
N GLY A 97 -21.71 -8.88 -7.14
CA GLY A 97 -22.70 -9.27 -6.14
C GLY A 97 -22.70 -10.76 -5.80
N ARG A 98 -23.28 -11.12 -4.63
CA ARG A 98 -23.34 -12.51 -4.14
C ARG A 98 -24.16 -13.46 -5.04
N HIS A 99 -25.08 -12.94 -5.83
CA HIS A 99 -25.99 -13.75 -6.68
C HIS A 99 -25.49 -13.94 -8.10
N GLY A 100 -24.37 -13.28 -8.49
CA GLY A 100 -23.78 -13.38 -9.83
C GLY A 100 -22.77 -14.53 -10.01
N GLY A 101 -22.65 -15.41 -9.04
CA GLY A 101 -21.62 -16.44 -9.04
C GLY A 101 -20.25 -15.94 -8.59
N PRO A 102 -19.23 -16.83 -8.52
CA PRO A 102 -17.88 -16.42 -8.20
C PRO A 102 -17.40 -15.40 -9.22
N ASN A 103 -16.79 -14.32 -8.74
CA ASN A 103 -16.29 -13.23 -9.57
C ASN A 103 -15.20 -13.77 -10.53
N GLU A 104 -15.61 -14.27 -11.72
CA GLU A 104 -14.73 -14.92 -12.68
C GLU A 104 -13.60 -14.02 -13.12
N LEU A 105 -13.87 -12.71 -13.21
CA LEU A 105 -12.85 -11.72 -13.54
C LEU A 105 -11.71 -11.73 -12.52
N ILE A 106 -12.01 -11.83 -11.22
CA ILE A 106 -10.97 -11.89 -10.20
C ILE A 106 -10.27 -13.25 -10.15
N ARG A 107 -10.97 -14.33 -10.51
CA ARG A 107 -10.33 -15.65 -10.62
C ARG A 107 -9.35 -15.73 -11.78
N SER A 108 -9.70 -15.15 -12.92
CA SER A 108 -8.81 -15.08 -14.09
C SER A 108 -7.73 -13.99 -13.94
N GLU A 109 -8.06 -12.90 -13.26
CA GLU A 109 -7.22 -11.70 -13.14
C GLU A 109 -7.02 -11.24 -11.68
N PRO A 110 -6.41 -12.09 -10.82
CA PRO A 110 -6.26 -11.80 -9.38
C PRO A 110 -5.37 -10.58 -9.08
N TRP A 111 -4.53 -10.17 -10.02
CA TRP A 111 -3.72 -8.95 -9.89
C TRP A 111 -4.54 -7.68 -9.74
N ARG A 112 -5.83 -7.68 -10.13
CA ARG A 112 -6.75 -6.55 -9.94
C ARG A 112 -6.91 -6.16 -8.47
N LEU A 113 -6.80 -7.11 -7.54
CA LEU A 113 -6.80 -6.83 -6.10
C LEU A 113 -5.68 -5.88 -5.69
N VAL A 114 -4.61 -5.87 -6.44
CA VAL A 114 -3.43 -5.03 -6.19
C VAL A 114 -3.48 -3.77 -7.05
N THR A 115 -3.74 -3.90 -8.36
CA THR A 115 -3.70 -2.77 -9.30
C THR A 115 -4.77 -1.74 -9.02
N ALA A 116 -5.97 -2.15 -8.59
CA ALA A 116 -7.04 -1.24 -8.22
C ALA A 116 -6.64 -0.22 -7.14
N MET A 117 -5.68 -0.58 -6.27
CA MET A 117 -5.14 0.33 -5.25
C MET A 117 -4.34 1.50 -5.84
N LEU A 118 -3.89 1.38 -7.08
CA LEU A 118 -3.03 2.37 -7.76
C LEU A 118 -3.83 3.28 -8.70
N LEU A 119 -5.07 2.92 -9.02
CA LEU A 119 -5.95 3.65 -9.93
C LEU A 119 -6.78 4.70 -9.20
N HIS A 120 -7.25 5.75 -9.92
CA HIS A 120 -8.04 6.82 -9.32
C HIS A 120 -9.11 7.34 -10.28
N GLY A 121 -10.36 7.47 -9.79
CA GLY A 121 -11.52 7.89 -10.55
C GLY A 121 -11.64 9.40 -10.80
N GLY A 122 -10.53 10.12 -10.77
CA GLY A 122 -10.47 11.55 -11.08
C GLY A 122 -9.45 12.31 -10.24
N VAL A 123 -9.16 13.54 -10.65
CA VAL A 123 -8.13 14.39 -10.01
C VAL A 123 -8.44 14.64 -8.53
N PHE A 124 -9.71 14.89 -8.18
CA PHE A 124 -10.10 15.14 -6.79
C PHE A 124 -9.86 13.89 -5.91
N HIS A 125 -10.19 12.70 -6.42
CA HIS A 125 -9.97 11.44 -5.71
C HIS A 125 -8.47 11.21 -5.45
N LEU A 126 -7.62 11.42 -6.48
CA LEU A 126 -6.16 11.33 -6.34
C LEU A 126 -5.62 12.35 -5.33
N LEU A 127 -6.11 13.60 -5.38
CA LEU A 127 -5.69 14.67 -4.47
C LEU A 127 -5.99 14.30 -3.01
N MET A 128 -7.21 13.84 -2.72
CA MET A 128 -7.62 13.46 -1.35
C MET A 128 -6.80 12.29 -0.81
N ASN A 129 -6.56 11.26 -1.63
CA ASN A 129 -5.68 10.15 -1.26
C ASN A 129 -4.23 10.63 -1.05
N GLY A 130 -3.73 11.52 -1.90
CA GLY A 130 -2.40 12.11 -1.78
C GLY A 130 -2.22 12.90 -0.49
N LEU A 131 -3.18 13.74 -0.12
CA LEU A 131 -3.17 14.50 1.14
C LEU A 131 -3.22 13.58 2.38
N ALA A 132 -4.04 12.52 2.32
CA ALA A 132 -4.09 11.52 3.39
C ALA A 132 -2.75 10.77 3.53
N LEU A 133 -2.11 10.41 2.42
CA LEU A 133 -0.78 9.78 2.42
C LEU A 133 0.32 10.73 2.91
N LEU A 134 0.25 12.03 2.58
CA LEU A 134 1.21 13.01 3.08
C LEU A 134 1.13 13.17 4.59
N SER A 135 -0.07 13.15 5.18
CA SER A 135 -0.25 13.30 6.62
C SER A 135 -0.07 11.96 7.36
N LEU A 136 -0.95 11.00 7.10
CA LEU A 136 -0.99 9.73 7.81
C LEU A 136 0.17 8.81 7.42
N GLY A 137 0.49 8.70 6.12
CA GLY A 137 1.56 7.84 5.62
C GLY A 137 2.92 8.25 6.18
N MET A 138 3.25 9.55 6.15
CA MET A 138 4.51 10.05 6.74
C MET A 138 4.56 9.85 8.26
N PHE A 139 3.41 9.96 8.94
CA PHE A 139 3.34 9.69 10.37
C PHE A 139 3.58 8.20 10.67
N ILE A 140 2.97 7.30 9.92
CA ILE A 140 3.22 5.85 10.00
C ILE A 140 4.70 5.51 9.76
N GLU A 141 5.32 6.11 8.73
CA GLU A 141 6.75 5.93 8.48
C GLU A 141 7.61 6.37 9.66
N SER A 142 7.25 7.46 10.31
CA SER A 142 8.00 7.96 11.47
C SER A 142 7.90 7.03 12.67
N LEU A 143 6.74 6.41 12.88
CA LEU A 143 6.48 5.50 14.00
C LEU A 143 7.00 4.08 13.74
N PHE A 144 6.67 3.51 12.59
CA PHE A 144 6.88 2.08 12.31
C PHE A 144 8.04 1.84 11.33
N GLY A 145 8.48 2.86 10.63
CA GLY A 145 9.54 2.78 9.63
C GLY A 145 9.03 2.62 8.19
N PRO A 146 9.93 2.87 7.22
CA PRO A 146 9.60 2.88 5.79
C PRO A 146 9.19 1.50 5.23
N ALA A 147 9.77 0.41 5.69
CA ALA A 147 9.40 -0.92 5.25
C ALA A 147 8.02 -1.33 5.78
N MET A 148 7.73 -1.03 7.04
CA MET A 148 6.43 -1.30 7.64
C MET A 148 5.29 -0.52 6.97
N PHE A 149 5.55 0.71 6.51
CA PHE A 149 4.60 1.48 5.71
C PHE A 149 4.14 0.69 4.47
N TRP A 150 5.08 0.12 3.69
CA TRP A 150 4.74 -0.67 2.51
C TRP A 150 3.97 -1.95 2.84
N ILE A 151 4.36 -2.64 3.91
CA ILE A 151 3.66 -3.85 4.37
C ILE A 151 2.22 -3.52 4.73
N LEU A 152 2.02 -2.53 5.60
CA LEU A 152 0.68 -2.14 6.05
C LEU A 152 -0.16 -1.67 4.87
N PHE A 153 0.34 -0.73 4.05
CA PHE A 153 -0.40 -0.21 2.91
C PHE A 153 -0.83 -1.32 1.95
N THR A 154 0.12 -2.18 1.54
CA THR A 154 -0.16 -3.20 0.53
C THR A 154 -1.11 -4.29 1.04
N LEU A 155 -0.82 -4.86 2.21
CA LEU A 155 -1.65 -5.95 2.74
C LEU A 155 -3.06 -5.48 3.07
N THR A 156 -3.19 -4.31 3.69
CA THR A 156 -4.53 -3.80 4.06
C THR A 156 -5.33 -3.35 2.86
N GLY A 157 -4.68 -2.81 1.83
CA GLY A 157 -5.35 -2.47 0.58
C GLY A 157 -5.87 -3.70 -0.17
N VAL A 158 -5.05 -4.76 -0.27
CA VAL A 158 -5.49 -6.05 -0.85
C VAL A 158 -6.64 -6.65 -0.05
N LEU A 159 -6.57 -6.67 1.29
CA LEU A 159 -7.64 -7.16 2.14
C LEU A 159 -8.90 -6.29 2.05
N GLY A 160 -8.75 -4.98 1.87
CA GLY A 160 -9.85 -4.07 1.57
C GLY A 160 -10.54 -4.43 0.24
N ASN A 161 -9.78 -4.69 -0.81
CA ASN A 161 -10.32 -5.11 -2.11
C ASN A 161 -10.95 -6.51 -2.06
N LEU A 162 -10.44 -7.43 -1.24
CA LEU A 162 -11.11 -8.71 -0.96
C LEU A 162 -12.45 -8.50 -0.26
N ALA A 163 -12.53 -7.55 0.69
CA ALA A 163 -13.81 -7.21 1.33
C ALA A 163 -14.82 -6.61 0.33
N VAL A 164 -14.37 -5.91 -0.72
CA VAL A 164 -15.25 -5.47 -1.81
C VAL A 164 -15.89 -6.64 -2.52
N ILE A 165 -15.11 -7.67 -2.87
CA ILE A 165 -15.60 -8.84 -3.57
C ILE A 165 -16.64 -9.59 -2.73
N GLU A 166 -16.41 -9.69 -1.44
CA GLU A 166 -17.28 -10.43 -0.52
C GLU A 166 -18.55 -9.65 -0.15
N PHE A 167 -18.44 -8.33 0.09
CA PHE A 167 -19.51 -7.56 0.72
C PHE A 167 -20.18 -6.52 -0.18
N SER A 168 -19.56 -6.12 -1.32
CA SER A 168 -20.19 -5.19 -2.24
C SER A 168 -21.16 -5.90 -3.19
N ARG A 169 -22.30 -5.26 -3.50
CA ARG A 169 -23.30 -5.85 -4.39
C ARG A 169 -22.90 -5.74 -5.86
N TYR A 170 -22.60 -4.54 -6.30
CA TYR A 170 -22.14 -4.21 -7.65
C TYR A 170 -21.28 -2.96 -7.60
N GLY A 171 -20.33 -2.88 -8.50
CA GLY A 171 -19.61 -1.63 -8.72
C GLY A 171 -18.13 -1.82 -8.98
N LEU A 172 -17.59 -0.79 -9.60
CA LEU A 172 -16.19 -0.63 -9.90
C LEU A 172 -15.50 -0.02 -8.69
N THR A 173 -14.41 -0.62 -8.24
CA THR A 173 -13.65 -0.13 -7.08
C THR A 173 -12.20 0.10 -7.47
N ILE A 174 -11.72 1.29 -7.16
CA ILE A 174 -10.36 1.77 -7.37
C ILE A 174 -9.97 2.70 -6.23
N GLY A 175 -8.68 2.93 -6.05
CA GLY A 175 -8.13 3.92 -5.14
C GLY A 175 -7.25 3.35 -4.05
N ALA A 176 -6.30 4.15 -3.60
CA ALA A 176 -5.40 3.85 -2.49
C ALA A 176 -6.10 3.83 -1.12
N SER A 177 -7.36 4.25 -1.07
CA SER A 177 -8.08 4.52 0.17
C SER A 177 -8.25 3.28 1.07
N GLY A 178 -8.43 2.07 0.51
CA GLY A 178 -8.45 0.83 1.30
C GLY A 178 -7.16 0.66 2.13
N GLY A 179 -6.00 0.86 1.50
CA GLY A 179 -4.70 0.88 2.18
C GLY A 179 -4.57 2.02 3.20
N ILE A 180 -5.04 3.22 2.86
CA ILE A 180 -5.02 4.39 3.76
C ILE A 180 -5.88 4.13 5.01
N PHE A 181 -7.09 3.58 4.85
CA PHE A 181 -7.91 3.17 5.98
C PHE A 181 -7.24 2.06 6.80
N GLY A 182 -6.47 1.18 6.15
CA GLY A 182 -5.61 0.22 6.83
C GLY A 182 -4.54 0.86 7.70
N LEU A 183 -3.91 1.94 7.23
CA LEU A 183 -2.98 2.73 8.04
C LEU A 183 -3.69 3.38 9.24
N PHE A 184 -4.92 3.90 9.07
CA PHE A 184 -5.76 4.38 10.18
C PHE A 184 -6.04 3.28 11.21
N GLY A 185 -6.45 2.09 10.75
CA GLY A 185 -6.72 0.94 11.61
C GLY A 185 -5.49 0.50 12.40
N ALA A 186 -4.34 0.39 11.74
CA ALA A 186 -3.07 0.04 12.36
C ALA A 186 -2.67 1.07 13.44
N LEU A 187 -2.80 2.37 13.13
CA LEU A 187 -2.47 3.43 14.07
C LEU A 187 -3.42 3.45 15.26
N LEU A 188 -4.72 3.25 15.04
CA LEU A 188 -5.68 3.16 16.14
C LEU A 188 -5.38 1.96 17.06
N GLY A 189 -5.17 0.76 16.50
CA GLY A 189 -4.80 -0.42 17.25
C GLY A 189 -3.50 -0.23 18.05
N TRP A 190 -2.51 0.44 17.44
CA TRP A 190 -1.26 0.78 18.12
C TRP A 190 -1.48 1.72 19.30
N THR A 191 -2.32 2.76 19.19
CA THR A 191 -2.60 3.68 20.32
C THR A 191 -3.23 2.98 21.50
N ILE A 192 -4.07 1.95 21.25
CA ILE A 192 -4.67 1.13 22.29
C ILE A 192 -3.61 0.27 22.97
N ARG A 193 -2.79 -0.40 22.17
CA ARG A 193 -1.72 -1.27 22.66
C ARG A 193 -0.63 -0.53 23.42
N ARG A 194 -0.29 0.70 22.99
CA ARG A 194 0.70 1.52 23.66
C ARG A 194 0.21 2.07 25.00
N GLY A 195 -1.06 2.47 25.06
CA GLY A 195 -1.62 3.11 26.26
C GLY A 195 -1.00 4.48 26.57
N GLY A 196 -1.15 4.91 27.85
CA GLY A 196 -0.61 6.18 28.34
C GLY A 196 -1.31 7.42 27.78
N THR A 197 -0.88 8.60 28.24
CA THR A 197 -1.48 9.90 27.87
C THR A 197 -1.29 10.22 26.40
N PHE A 198 -0.10 9.95 25.85
CA PHE A 198 0.17 10.15 24.41
C PHE A 198 -0.72 9.26 23.53
N GLY A 199 -0.86 7.97 23.87
CA GLY A 199 -1.75 7.05 23.12
C GLY A 199 -3.20 7.49 23.19
N ALA A 200 -3.66 7.98 24.34
CA ALA A 200 -5.03 8.48 24.53
C ALA A 200 -5.31 9.72 23.69
N GLU A 201 -4.41 10.69 23.68
CA GLU A 201 -4.57 11.93 22.90
C GLU A 201 -4.53 11.67 21.40
N LEU A 202 -3.58 10.87 20.94
CA LEU A 202 -3.51 10.50 19.52
C LEU A 202 -4.76 9.72 19.09
N ARG A 203 -5.27 8.82 19.92
CA ARG A 203 -6.51 8.09 19.65
C ARG A 203 -7.70 9.03 19.51
N ARG A 204 -7.81 10.06 20.35
CA ARG A 204 -8.87 11.06 20.27
C ARG A 204 -8.83 11.79 18.91
N GLN A 205 -7.65 12.22 18.47
CA GLN A 205 -7.47 12.90 17.18
C GLN A 205 -7.80 11.97 16.00
N LEU A 206 -7.35 10.70 16.07
CA LEU A 206 -7.64 9.69 15.05
C LEU A 206 -9.15 9.40 14.95
N LEU A 207 -9.86 9.28 16.08
CA LEU A 207 -11.29 9.04 16.08
C LEU A 207 -12.08 10.19 15.47
N GLN A 208 -11.66 11.44 15.71
CA GLN A 208 -12.25 12.61 15.06
C GLN A 208 -12.05 12.58 13.54
N SER A 209 -10.83 12.33 13.08
CA SER A 209 -10.52 12.19 11.65
C SER A 209 -11.26 11.00 11.03
N LEU A 210 -11.33 9.88 11.73
CA LEU A 210 -12.02 8.67 11.26
C LEU A 210 -13.53 8.92 11.10
N LEU A 211 -14.15 9.67 12.02
CA LEU A 211 -15.57 10.02 11.92
C LEU A 211 -15.87 10.78 10.63
N ILE A 212 -15.06 11.80 10.30
CA ILE A 212 -15.20 12.56 9.06
C ILE A 212 -15.03 11.66 7.85
N ASN A 213 -13.99 10.82 7.82
CA ASN A 213 -13.74 9.91 6.72
C ASN A 213 -14.79 8.80 6.62
N ALA A 214 -15.38 8.37 7.74
CA ALA A 214 -16.50 7.42 7.73
C ALA A 214 -17.73 8.04 7.06
N VAL A 215 -18.07 9.32 7.34
CA VAL A 215 -19.17 9.99 6.65
C VAL A 215 -18.92 10.07 5.15
N ILE A 216 -17.70 10.41 4.71
CA ILE A 216 -17.31 10.44 3.30
C ILE A 216 -17.46 9.03 2.67
N SER A 217 -17.21 7.97 3.42
CA SER A 217 -17.33 6.60 2.93
C SER A 217 -18.76 6.17 2.54
N PHE A 218 -19.77 6.92 2.95
CA PHE A 218 -21.16 6.69 2.53
C PHE A 218 -21.57 7.52 1.28
N MET A 219 -20.66 8.35 0.76
CA MET A 219 -20.96 9.11 -0.46
C MET A 219 -21.01 8.17 -1.69
N PRO A 220 -21.85 8.48 -2.70
CA PRO A 220 -21.88 7.75 -3.95
C PRO A 220 -20.49 7.68 -4.61
N GLY A 221 -20.13 6.54 -5.15
CA GLY A 221 -18.81 6.32 -5.78
C GLY A 221 -17.68 5.97 -4.80
N VAL A 222 -17.95 5.93 -3.49
CA VAL A 222 -16.96 5.53 -2.48
C VAL A 222 -17.24 4.11 -2.00
N SER A 223 -16.23 3.25 -1.99
CA SER A 223 -16.36 1.85 -1.56
C SER A 223 -16.23 1.72 -0.03
N PHE A 224 -17.37 1.73 0.66
CA PHE A 224 -17.40 1.49 2.11
C PHE A 224 -16.75 0.15 2.49
N SER A 225 -16.98 -0.91 1.70
CA SER A 225 -16.40 -2.24 1.95
C SER A 225 -14.88 -2.24 1.91
N ALA A 226 -14.28 -1.50 0.95
CA ALA A 226 -12.82 -1.35 0.87
C ALA A 226 -12.27 -0.63 2.10
N HIS A 227 -12.92 0.44 2.53
CA HIS A 227 -12.52 1.22 3.70
C HIS A 227 -12.64 0.40 5.00
N ALA A 228 -13.79 -0.23 5.23
CA ALA A 228 -14.03 -1.05 6.42
C ALA A 228 -13.10 -2.28 6.47
N GLY A 229 -12.94 -2.98 5.34
CA GLY A 229 -12.03 -4.11 5.23
C GLY A 229 -10.58 -3.75 5.45
N GLY A 230 -10.11 -2.68 4.81
CA GLY A 230 -8.76 -2.16 5.01
C GLY A 230 -8.51 -1.74 6.46
N PHE A 231 -9.43 -0.98 7.05
CA PHE A 231 -9.35 -0.55 8.45
C PHE A 231 -9.28 -1.75 9.42
N ALA A 232 -10.18 -2.72 9.30
CA ALA A 232 -10.19 -3.91 10.13
C ALA A 232 -8.89 -4.72 9.98
N ALA A 233 -8.40 -4.89 8.75
CA ALA A 233 -7.14 -5.56 8.47
C ALA A 233 -5.96 -4.86 9.16
N GLY A 234 -5.85 -3.53 9.04
CA GLY A 234 -4.79 -2.76 9.68
C GLY A 234 -4.83 -2.84 11.20
N PHE A 235 -6.03 -2.75 11.77
CA PHE A 235 -6.25 -2.87 13.20
C PHE A 235 -5.77 -4.24 13.72
N VAL A 236 -6.09 -5.33 13.02
CA VAL A 236 -5.66 -6.68 13.40
C VAL A 236 -4.15 -6.88 13.18
N LEU A 237 -3.62 -6.45 12.02
CA LEU A 237 -2.22 -6.64 11.68
C LEU A 237 -1.26 -6.02 12.70
N VAL A 238 -1.58 -4.86 13.26
CA VAL A 238 -0.72 -4.21 14.27
C VAL A 238 -0.59 -5.03 15.56
N TRP A 239 -1.56 -5.92 15.87
CA TRP A 239 -1.48 -6.83 17.01
C TRP A 239 -0.63 -8.05 16.72
N LEU A 240 -0.55 -8.48 15.45
CA LEU A 240 0.24 -9.61 14.99
C LEU A 240 1.69 -9.23 14.72
N LEU A 241 1.92 -7.99 14.28
CA LEU A 241 3.26 -7.51 13.97
C LEU A 241 4.02 -7.13 15.26
N PRO A 242 5.31 -7.48 15.35
CA PRO A 242 6.12 -7.05 16.46
C PRO A 242 6.21 -5.52 16.49
N MET A 243 5.96 -4.92 17.65
CA MET A 243 6.16 -3.48 17.88
C MET A 243 7.65 -3.17 17.87
N MET A 244 8.20 -2.87 16.72
CA MET A 244 9.62 -3.03 16.43
C MET A 244 10.48 -1.82 16.68
N HIS A 245 9.95 -0.73 17.22
CA HIS A 245 10.70 0.52 16.95
C HIS A 245 11.12 1.39 18.11
N GLU A 246 10.83 1.03 19.35
CA GLU A 246 11.19 1.93 20.45
C GLU A 246 12.68 1.89 20.85
N ARG A 247 13.47 0.90 20.45
CA ARG A 247 14.83 0.71 20.97
C ARG A 247 15.99 0.71 19.97
N SER A 248 15.79 0.45 18.70
CA SER A 248 16.94 0.23 17.78
C SER A 248 17.10 1.20 16.63
N GLY A 249 16.13 2.08 16.37
CA GLY A 249 16.20 3.04 15.25
C GLY A 249 16.23 2.40 13.84
N ARG A 250 16.32 1.07 13.73
CA ARG A 250 16.44 0.34 12.47
C ARG A 250 15.45 -0.82 12.42
N GLU A 251 14.77 -0.95 11.26
CA GLU A 251 13.88 -2.09 11.02
C GLU A 251 14.70 -3.37 10.80
N PRO A 252 14.24 -4.53 11.31
CA PRO A 252 14.88 -5.81 11.03
C PRO A 252 14.91 -6.13 9.54
N ASP A 253 15.95 -6.81 9.13
CA ASP A 253 16.11 -7.22 7.74
C ASP A 253 14.93 -8.09 7.25
N GLY A 254 14.35 -8.94 8.11
CA GLY A 254 13.16 -9.73 7.78
C GLY A 254 11.95 -8.89 7.38
N VAL A 255 11.68 -7.80 8.10
CA VAL A 255 10.60 -6.84 7.75
C VAL A 255 10.87 -6.20 6.41
N ARG A 256 12.10 -5.82 6.14
CA ARG A 256 12.50 -5.20 4.87
C ARG A 256 12.36 -6.17 3.69
N PHE A 257 12.65 -7.47 3.89
CA PHE A 257 12.41 -8.49 2.86
C PHE A 257 10.91 -8.69 2.58
N VAL A 258 10.07 -8.68 3.61
CA VAL A 258 8.60 -8.72 3.42
C VAL A 258 8.12 -7.48 2.65
N ALA A 259 8.63 -6.30 3.01
CA ALA A 259 8.30 -5.07 2.28
C ALA A 259 8.74 -5.10 0.81
N LEU A 260 9.90 -5.70 0.52
CA LEU A 260 10.32 -5.93 -0.87
C LEU A 260 9.36 -6.87 -1.60
N GLY A 261 8.89 -7.91 -0.94
CA GLY A 261 7.84 -8.78 -1.48
C GLY A 261 6.58 -7.99 -1.83
N CYS A 262 6.16 -7.07 -0.96
CA CYS A 262 5.03 -6.17 -1.24
C CYS A 262 5.31 -5.25 -2.44
N LEU A 263 6.50 -4.65 -2.53
CA LEU A 263 6.89 -3.81 -3.68
C LEU A 263 6.95 -4.63 -4.98
N ALA A 264 7.53 -5.82 -4.93
CA ALA A 264 7.57 -6.73 -6.07
C ALA A 264 6.16 -7.12 -6.53
N LEU A 265 5.26 -7.39 -5.58
CA LEU A 265 3.85 -7.69 -5.87
C LEU A 265 3.18 -6.52 -6.61
N LEU A 266 3.36 -5.27 -6.14
CA LEU A 266 2.83 -4.09 -6.79
C LEU A 266 3.35 -3.97 -8.23
N VAL A 267 4.65 -4.14 -8.45
CA VAL A 267 5.28 -4.05 -9.78
C VAL A 267 4.79 -5.16 -10.70
N VAL A 268 4.84 -6.41 -10.24
CA VAL A 268 4.44 -7.60 -11.05
C VAL A 268 2.97 -7.50 -11.45
N CYS A 269 2.08 -7.17 -10.52
CA CYS A 269 0.66 -7.01 -10.82
C CYS A 269 0.41 -5.86 -11.82
N SER A 270 1.15 -4.75 -11.70
CA SER A 270 1.05 -3.64 -12.66
C SER A 270 1.51 -4.05 -14.06
N VAL A 271 2.56 -4.85 -14.18
CA VAL A 271 3.01 -5.40 -15.47
C VAL A 271 1.95 -6.32 -16.06
N PHE A 272 1.35 -7.21 -15.27
CA PHE A 272 0.24 -8.06 -15.72
C PHE A 272 -0.96 -7.24 -16.22
N ALA A 273 -1.33 -6.19 -15.50
CA ALA A 273 -2.41 -5.29 -15.93
C ALA A 273 -2.11 -4.61 -17.27
N LEU A 274 -0.87 -4.15 -17.48
CA LEU A 274 -0.45 -3.55 -18.76
C LEU A 274 -0.49 -4.54 -19.91
N VAL A 275 -0.01 -5.78 -19.69
CA VAL A 275 -0.06 -6.85 -20.69
C VAL A 275 -1.50 -7.22 -21.02
N SER A 276 -2.35 -7.41 -20.01
CA SER A 276 -3.77 -7.68 -20.18
C SER A 276 -4.47 -6.53 -20.93
N ALA A 277 -4.18 -5.28 -20.56
CA ALA A 277 -4.74 -4.11 -21.24
C ALA A 277 -4.36 -4.06 -22.73
N ALA A 278 -3.14 -4.48 -23.10
CA ALA A 278 -2.70 -4.52 -24.48
C ALA A 278 -3.41 -5.62 -25.30
N SER A 279 -3.81 -6.72 -24.68
CA SER A 279 -4.52 -7.83 -25.35
C SER A 279 -6.05 -7.65 -25.42
N TRP A 280 -6.61 -6.62 -24.78
CA TRP A 280 -8.05 -6.32 -24.86
C TRP A 280 -8.40 -5.73 -26.24
N GLY A 281 -9.08 -6.53 -27.08
CA GLY A 281 -9.55 -6.13 -28.41
C GLY A 281 -8.76 -6.72 -29.59
N SER A 282 -7.80 -7.64 -29.31
CA SER A 282 -7.27 -8.58 -30.30
C SER A 282 -8.14 -9.85 -30.29
#